data_d3128ab0519a3e2fcfe39e8583038998
#
_entry.id   d3128ab0519a3e2fcfe39e8583038998
#
_cell.length_a   1.000
_cell.length_b   1.000
_cell.length_c   1.000
_cell.angle_alpha   90.00
_cell.angle_beta   90.00
_cell.angle_gamma   90.00
#
_symmetry.space_group_name_H-M   'P 1'
#
loop_
_entity.id
_entity.type
_entity.pdbx_description
1 polymer ?
#
loop_
_entity_poly.entity_id
_entity_poly.type
_entity_poly.pdbx_seq_one_letter_code
_entity_poly.pdbx_strand_id
1 'polypeptide(L)'
;MKKKALLVGINNYPDPRDALKGCLNDVRRMEETLRGEYGFAGKEDIRVLTDSAATTGAILDGLSWLSAGAKPGDSLVFHYSGHGSQVPDRSGDETTDGMDEILCPYDVDWERPLTDDDLAAACGGIPRGALLTVILDCCHSGTGLRGPSFSCTPARPGAPSRPRYMPCPAGLPRPARRFARRSARRFGVSLTKGNAVLLAACREDQTAADALIRDAYYGAHTFYLCRALRDADWVTTYRFLAASMGVLISKDGFDQVPQLEGPSRLLASRFLEPVPKVRDGRESAMRIGRPLPCR
;
A
#
# COMPACT_ATOMS: atom_id res chain seq x y z
N MET A 1 -5.29 -18.52 -13.80
CA MET A 1 -4.73 -17.40 -13.01
C MET A 1 -5.66 -16.21 -13.20
N LYS A 2 -6.38 -15.82 -12.13
CA LYS A 2 -7.21 -14.61 -12.14
C LYS A 2 -6.37 -13.42 -11.70
N LYS A 3 -6.72 -12.25 -12.22
CA LYS A 3 -6.16 -10.98 -11.80
C LYS A 3 -7.31 -10.08 -11.37
N LYS A 4 -7.25 -9.52 -10.19
CA LYS A 4 -8.25 -8.57 -9.70
C LYS A 4 -7.55 -7.39 -9.03
N ALA A 5 -8.10 -6.20 -9.20
CA ALA A 5 -7.64 -5.00 -8.51
C ALA A 5 -8.81 -4.20 -7.95
N LEU A 6 -8.64 -3.70 -6.74
CA LEU A 6 -9.44 -2.65 -6.14
C LEU A 6 -8.59 -1.39 -6.06
N LEU A 7 -9.01 -0.34 -6.76
CA LEU A 7 -8.32 0.95 -6.80
C LEU A 7 -9.21 2.00 -6.13
N VAL A 8 -8.69 2.65 -5.10
CA VAL A 8 -9.42 3.67 -4.32
C VAL A 8 -8.67 4.98 -4.41
N GLY A 9 -9.37 6.06 -4.76
CA GLY A 9 -8.79 7.41 -4.83
C GLY A 9 -9.73 8.48 -4.33
N ILE A 10 -9.31 9.32 -3.38
CA ILE A 10 -10.15 10.34 -2.78
C ILE A 10 -9.46 11.70 -2.85
N ASN A 11 -9.97 12.56 -3.73
CA ASN A 11 -9.57 13.97 -3.80
C ASN A 11 -10.52 14.86 -2.99
N ASN A 12 -11.82 14.62 -3.13
CA ASN A 12 -12.87 15.48 -2.57
C ASN A 12 -13.45 14.85 -1.31
N TYR A 13 -12.97 15.29 -0.16
CA TYR A 13 -13.51 14.94 1.15
C TYR A 13 -14.72 15.85 1.49
N PRO A 14 -15.59 15.44 2.45
CA PRO A 14 -16.72 16.29 2.87
C PRO A 14 -16.29 17.67 3.37
N ASP A 15 -15.16 17.78 4.07
CA ASP A 15 -14.56 19.07 4.40
C ASP A 15 -13.58 19.49 3.28
N PRO A 16 -13.84 20.63 2.59
CA PRO A 16 -12.95 21.12 1.54
C PRO A 16 -11.50 21.41 2.01
N ARG A 17 -11.30 21.57 3.33
CA ARG A 17 -9.97 21.74 3.89
C ARG A 17 -9.10 20.49 3.78
N ASP A 18 -9.74 19.34 3.65
CA ASP A 18 -9.07 18.05 3.48
C ASP A 18 -8.93 17.63 2.01
N ALA A 19 -9.32 18.49 1.07
CA ALA A 19 -9.23 18.16 -0.36
C ALA A 19 -7.80 17.91 -0.81
N LEU A 20 -7.57 16.83 -1.54
CA LEU A 20 -6.35 16.47 -2.26
C LEU A 20 -6.54 16.72 -3.77
N LYS A 21 -5.49 16.49 -4.56
CA LYS A 21 -5.55 16.76 -6.01
C LYS A 21 -5.00 15.61 -6.85
N GLY A 22 -4.16 14.75 -6.29
CA GLY A 22 -3.43 13.72 -7.02
C GLY A 22 -4.09 12.35 -7.04
N CYS A 23 -5.01 12.04 -6.12
CA CYS A 23 -5.46 10.68 -5.88
C CYS A 23 -6.20 10.05 -7.07
N LEU A 24 -7.03 10.83 -7.78
CA LEU A 24 -7.73 10.34 -8.97
C LEU A 24 -6.74 10.11 -10.14
N ASN A 25 -5.69 10.90 -10.24
CA ASN A 25 -4.63 10.70 -11.23
C ASN A 25 -3.81 9.44 -10.91
N ASP A 26 -3.58 9.16 -9.62
CA ASP A 26 -2.91 7.94 -9.18
C ASP A 26 -3.72 6.70 -9.55
N VAL A 27 -5.02 6.70 -9.27
CA VAL A 27 -5.94 5.61 -9.63
C VAL A 27 -5.92 5.37 -11.14
N ARG A 28 -6.06 6.43 -11.95
CA ARG A 28 -6.02 6.31 -13.41
C ARG A 28 -4.69 5.71 -13.88
N ARG A 29 -3.57 6.24 -13.39
CA ARG A 29 -2.23 5.76 -13.75
C ARG A 29 -2.02 4.30 -13.35
N MET A 30 -2.50 3.90 -12.17
CA MET A 30 -2.43 2.51 -11.73
C MET A 30 -3.30 1.62 -12.60
N GLU A 31 -4.54 2.03 -12.92
CA GLU A 31 -5.41 1.27 -13.82
C GLU A 31 -4.78 1.08 -15.21
N GLU A 32 -4.26 2.16 -15.82
CA GLU A 32 -3.55 2.10 -17.11
C GLU A 32 -2.37 1.14 -17.05
N THR A 33 -1.56 1.19 -15.98
CA THR A 33 -0.42 0.29 -15.77
C THR A 33 -0.86 -1.16 -15.64
N LEU A 34 -1.87 -1.46 -14.83
CA LEU A 34 -2.36 -2.82 -14.62
C LEU A 34 -2.96 -3.41 -15.89
N ARG A 35 -3.72 -2.62 -16.65
CA ARG A 35 -4.35 -3.07 -17.90
C ARG A 35 -3.33 -3.25 -19.02
N GLY A 36 -2.46 -2.25 -19.22
CA GLY A 36 -1.50 -2.24 -20.32
C GLY A 36 -0.40 -3.27 -20.16
N GLU A 37 0.15 -3.40 -18.96
CA GLU A 37 1.41 -4.10 -18.77
C GLU A 37 1.28 -5.41 -17.97
N TYR A 38 0.30 -5.48 -17.08
CA TYR A 38 0.16 -6.64 -16.18
C TYR A 38 -1.03 -7.53 -16.49
N GLY A 39 -1.75 -7.27 -17.61
CA GLY A 39 -2.78 -8.15 -18.14
C GLY A 39 -4.04 -8.25 -17.27
N PHE A 40 -4.44 -7.16 -16.58
CA PHE A 40 -5.76 -7.00 -15.97
C PHE A 40 -6.76 -6.57 -17.06
N ALA A 41 -6.96 -7.41 -18.07
CA ALA A 41 -7.63 -7.04 -19.32
C ALA A 41 -9.16 -7.20 -19.26
N GLY A 42 -9.67 -8.01 -18.34
CA GLY A 42 -11.11 -8.22 -18.20
C GLY A 42 -11.82 -6.96 -17.70
N LYS A 43 -13.05 -6.72 -18.19
CA LYS A 43 -13.86 -5.58 -17.74
C LYS A 43 -14.10 -5.61 -16.23
N GLU A 44 -14.26 -6.81 -15.67
CA GLU A 44 -14.52 -7.05 -14.26
C GLU A 44 -13.25 -7.29 -13.43
N ASP A 45 -12.05 -7.16 -14.02
CA ASP A 45 -10.79 -7.40 -13.30
C ASP A 45 -10.43 -6.23 -12.37
N ILE A 46 -10.92 -5.03 -12.65
CA ILE A 46 -10.63 -3.83 -11.88
C ILE A 46 -11.92 -3.17 -11.42
N ARG A 47 -12.00 -2.93 -10.10
CA ARG A 47 -13.01 -2.06 -9.49
C ARG A 47 -12.35 -0.76 -9.07
N VAL A 48 -13.00 0.35 -9.37
CA VAL A 48 -12.53 1.69 -9.02
C VAL A 48 -13.57 2.35 -8.12
N LEU A 49 -13.11 2.88 -6.99
CA LEU A 49 -13.90 3.70 -6.07
C LEU A 49 -13.24 5.08 -5.96
N THR A 50 -13.99 6.12 -6.27
CA THR A 50 -13.46 7.48 -6.23
C THR A 50 -14.35 8.42 -5.43
N ASP A 51 -13.74 9.34 -4.71
CA ASP A 51 -14.42 10.40 -3.95
C ASP A 51 -15.59 9.85 -3.10
N SER A 52 -16.78 10.37 -3.25
CA SER A 52 -17.97 9.97 -2.46
C SER A 52 -18.37 8.49 -2.62
N ALA A 53 -17.90 7.79 -3.63
CA ALA A 53 -18.11 6.35 -3.77
C ALA A 53 -17.11 5.52 -2.92
N ALA A 54 -16.01 6.13 -2.43
CA ALA A 54 -14.99 5.45 -1.64
C ALA A 54 -15.34 5.50 -0.13
N THR A 55 -16.51 5.00 0.23
CA THR A 55 -16.96 4.88 1.62
C THR A 55 -16.31 3.68 2.31
N THR A 56 -16.31 3.67 3.65
CA THR A 56 -15.84 2.54 4.47
C THR A 56 -16.49 1.23 4.03
N GLY A 57 -17.81 1.22 3.90
CA GLY A 57 -18.55 0.04 3.47
C GLY A 57 -18.17 -0.41 2.05
N ALA A 58 -18.08 0.52 1.09
CA ALA A 58 -17.70 0.19 -0.28
C ALA A 58 -16.28 -0.35 -0.41
N ILE A 59 -15.33 0.16 0.41
CA ILE A 59 -13.95 -0.36 0.45
C ILE A 59 -13.93 -1.78 1.00
N LEU A 60 -14.62 -2.06 2.11
CA LEU A 60 -14.71 -3.41 2.70
C LEU A 60 -15.40 -4.40 1.77
N ASP A 61 -16.49 -4.01 1.10
CA ASP A 61 -17.16 -4.82 0.08
C ASP A 61 -16.23 -5.08 -1.12
N GLY A 62 -15.47 -4.07 -1.52
CA GLY A 62 -14.45 -4.18 -2.56
C GLY A 62 -13.34 -5.16 -2.21
N LEU A 63 -12.83 -5.15 -0.98
CA LEU A 63 -11.83 -6.10 -0.48
C LEU A 63 -12.40 -7.52 -0.37
N SER A 64 -13.64 -7.66 0.08
CA SER A 64 -14.34 -8.93 0.10
C SER A 64 -14.51 -9.50 -1.32
N TRP A 65 -14.88 -8.67 -2.29
CA TRP A 65 -14.91 -9.06 -3.70
C TRP A 65 -13.52 -9.43 -4.22
N LEU A 66 -12.48 -8.69 -3.84
CA LEU A 66 -11.10 -8.95 -4.26
C LEU A 66 -10.66 -10.36 -3.84
N SER A 67 -10.95 -10.74 -2.60
CA SER A 67 -10.59 -12.03 -2.00
C SER A 67 -11.50 -13.18 -2.43
N ALA A 68 -12.75 -12.88 -2.84
CA ALA A 68 -13.77 -13.89 -3.13
C ALA A 68 -13.37 -14.84 -4.25
N GLY A 69 -13.33 -16.14 -3.92
CA GLY A 69 -13.00 -17.20 -4.87
C GLY A 69 -11.55 -17.17 -5.39
N ALA A 70 -10.66 -16.51 -4.68
CA ALA A 70 -9.23 -16.50 -4.98
C ALA A 70 -8.64 -17.91 -4.90
N LYS A 71 -7.73 -18.24 -5.82
CA LYS A 71 -7.07 -19.54 -5.92
C LYS A 71 -5.54 -19.37 -5.93
N PRO A 72 -4.80 -20.42 -5.56
CA PRO A 72 -3.35 -20.41 -5.76
C PRO A 72 -2.98 -20.06 -7.19
N GLY A 73 -2.06 -19.13 -7.35
CA GLY A 73 -1.65 -18.58 -8.64
C GLY A 73 -2.35 -17.27 -9.03
N ASP A 74 -3.39 -16.84 -8.32
CA ASP A 74 -4.06 -15.57 -8.60
C ASP A 74 -3.24 -14.37 -8.08
N SER A 75 -3.35 -13.23 -8.79
CA SER A 75 -2.71 -11.96 -8.45
C SER A 75 -3.78 -10.92 -8.14
N LEU A 76 -3.72 -10.40 -6.93
CA LEU A 76 -4.70 -9.48 -6.36
C LEU A 76 -4.00 -8.17 -5.98
N VAL A 77 -4.61 -7.03 -6.30
CA VAL A 77 -4.06 -5.71 -5.99
C VAL A 77 -5.09 -4.89 -5.21
N PHE A 78 -4.68 -4.33 -4.09
CA PHE A 78 -5.39 -3.25 -3.42
C PHE A 78 -4.52 -2.00 -3.48
N HIS A 79 -5.02 -0.94 -4.11
CA HIS A 79 -4.38 0.36 -4.16
C HIS A 79 -5.29 1.40 -3.51
N TYR A 80 -4.74 2.13 -2.56
CA TYR A 80 -5.40 3.24 -1.89
C TYR A 80 -4.56 4.51 -2.04
N SER A 81 -5.19 5.58 -2.48
CA SER A 81 -4.61 6.92 -2.62
C SER A 81 -5.57 7.93 -1.98
N GLY A 82 -5.17 8.48 -0.84
CA GLY A 82 -6.01 9.35 -0.02
C GLY A 82 -5.32 9.78 1.25
N HIS A 83 -6.09 10.26 2.23
CA HIS A 83 -5.57 10.50 3.57
C HIS A 83 -5.47 9.22 4.39
N GLY A 84 -4.44 9.15 5.23
CA GLY A 84 -4.39 8.28 6.38
C GLY A 84 -4.38 9.11 7.65
N SER A 85 -4.49 8.45 8.79
CA SER A 85 -4.47 9.07 10.12
C SER A 85 -4.07 8.09 11.19
N GLN A 86 -4.09 8.56 12.44
CA GLN A 86 -3.94 7.75 13.65
C GLN A 86 -5.05 8.07 14.64
N VAL A 87 -5.53 7.06 15.32
CA VAL A 87 -6.47 7.18 16.45
C VAL A 87 -5.88 6.54 17.69
N PRO A 88 -6.32 6.91 18.91
CA PRO A 88 -5.89 6.21 20.12
C PRO A 88 -6.21 4.72 20.04
N ASP A 89 -5.20 3.86 20.29
CA ASP A 89 -5.33 2.41 20.30
C ASP A 89 -6.45 1.97 21.25
N ARG A 90 -7.41 1.21 20.75
CA ARG A 90 -8.55 0.68 21.50
C ARG A 90 -8.45 -0.80 21.79
N SER A 91 -7.67 -1.51 21.02
CA SER A 91 -7.46 -2.96 21.16
C SER A 91 -6.43 -3.29 22.26
N GLY A 92 -5.51 -2.36 22.53
CA GLY A 92 -4.42 -2.50 23.50
C GLY A 92 -3.26 -3.32 22.98
N ASP A 93 -3.15 -3.48 21.66
CA ASP A 93 -2.08 -4.23 21.01
C ASP A 93 -0.95 -3.32 20.47
N GLU A 94 -1.19 -1.99 20.37
CA GLU A 94 -0.15 -1.01 20.06
C GLU A 94 0.68 -0.64 21.28
N THR A 95 1.96 -1.01 21.25
CA THR A 95 2.86 -0.87 22.40
C THR A 95 3.89 0.26 22.25
N THR A 96 4.02 0.83 21.04
CA THR A 96 5.05 1.85 20.74
C THR A 96 4.57 3.24 21.12
N ASP A 97 3.48 3.69 20.56
CA ASP A 97 2.95 5.05 20.81
C ASP A 97 1.50 5.04 21.31
N GLY A 98 0.83 3.88 21.31
CA GLY A 98 -0.56 3.71 21.74
C GLY A 98 -1.54 4.31 20.73
N MET A 99 -1.21 4.27 19.46
CA MET A 99 -2.04 4.77 18.37
C MET A 99 -2.25 3.67 17.33
N ASP A 100 -3.50 3.51 16.86
CA ASP A 100 -3.86 2.69 15.71
C ASP A 100 -3.75 3.52 14.42
N GLU A 101 -3.11 3.00 13.41
CA GLU A 101 -3.06 3.60 12.08
C GLU A 101 -4.31 3.24 11.28
N ILE A 102 -4.87 4.24 10.59
CA ILE A 102 -6.14 4.11 9.88
C ILE A 102 -6.07 4.66 8.46
N LEU A 103 -6.89 4.13 7.57
CA LEU A 103 -7.26 4.82 6.33
C LEU A 103 -8.40 5.79 6.62
N CYS A 104 -8.46 6.89 5.85
CA CYS A 104 -9.54 7.86 5.91
C CYS A 104 -10.43 7.71 4.65
N PRO A 105 -11.49 6.87 4.65
CA PRO A 105 -12.48 6.84 3.60
C PRO A 105 -13.22 8.18 3.47
N TYR A 106 -14.05 8.34 2.44
CA TYR A 106 -14.85 9.55 2.23
C TYR A 106 -15.76 9.87 3.44
N ASP A 107 -16.30 8.83 4.07
CA ASP A 107 -17.21 8.87 5.22
C ASP A 107 -16.50 8.50 6.54
N VAL A 108 -15.23 8.91 6.71
CA VAL A 108 -14.43 8.54 7.88
C VAL A 108 -15.20 8.70 9.19
N ASP A 109 -15.33 7.59 9.91
CA ASP A 109 -15.93 7.54 11.25
C ASP A 109 -14.81 7.40 12.29
N TRP A 110 -14.54 8.47 13.02
CA TRP A 110 -13.47 8.50 14.03
C TRP A 110 -13.77 7.62 15.27
N GLU A 111 -15.01 7.22 15.46
CA GLU A 111 -15.38 6.30 16.52
C GLU A 111 -15.26 4.83 16.08
N ARG A 112 -15.37 4.56 14.78
CA ARG A 112 -15.23 3.24 14.17
C ARG A 112 -14.37 3.34 12.90
N PRO A 113 -13.08 3.67 13.07
CA PRO A 113 -12.18 3.90 11.95
C PRO A 113 -11.89 2.61 11.18
N LEU A 114 -11.49 2.75 9.93
CA LEU A 114 -11.03 1.64 9.09
C LEU A 114 -9.56 1.34 9.42
N THR A 115 -9.34 0.31 10.22
CA THR A 115 -8.00 -0.12 10.68
C THR A 115 -7.36 -1.14 9.74
N ASP A 116 -6.07 -1.41 9.93
CA ASP A 116 -5.37 -2.50 9.23
C ASP A 116 -5.92 -3.90 9.58
N ASP A 117 -6.41 -4.09 10.80
CA ASP A 117 -7.07 -5.33 11.19
C ASP A 117 -8.38 -5.56 10.44
N ASP A 118 -9.17 -4.51 10.16
CA ASP A 118 -10.37 -4.59 9.32
C ASP A 118 -10.00 -4.96 7.87
N LEU A 119 -8.94 -4.36 7.34
CA LEU A 119 -8.42 -4.70 6.02
C LEU A 119 -7.93 -6.16 5.97
N ALA A 120 -7.21 -6.58 7.00
CA ALA A 120 -6.74 -7.96 7.11
C ALA A 120 -7.88 -8.96 7.22
N ALA A 121 -8.94 -8.64 7.99
CA ALA A 121 -10.13 -9.47 8.10
C ALA A 121 -10.86 -9.59 6.77
N ALA A 122 -11.04 -8.49 6.04
CA ALA A 122 -11.66 -8.49 4.71
C ALA A 122 -10.87 -9.30 3.67
N CYS A 123 -9.54 -9.37 3.83
CA CYS A 123 -8.64 -10.16 2.98
C CYS A 123 -8.37 -11.58 3.49
N GLY A 124 -8.92 -11.98 4.64
CA GLY A 124 -8.59 -13.23 5.35
C GLY A 124 -8.88 -14.52 4.58
N GLY A 125 -9.68 -14.46 3.50
CA GLY A 125 -10.01 -15.60 2.64
C GLY A 125 -8.98 -15.91 1.55
N ILE A 126 -7.88 -15.15 1.43
CA ILE A 126 -6.89 -15.34 0.36
C ILE A 126 -6.04 -16.58 0.62
N PRO A 127 -6.08 -17.61 -0.24
CA PRO A 127 -5.40 -18.87 -0.01
C PRO A 127 -3.88 -18.76 -0.20
N ARG A 128 -3.14 -19.67 0.43
CA ARG A 128 -1.70 -19.81 0.17
C ARG A 128 -1.44 -20.07 -1.31
N GLY A 129 -0.52 -19.31 -1.89
CA GLY A 129 -0.17 -19.37 -3.31
C GLY A 129 -0.89 -18.38 -4.21
N ALA A 130 -1.90 -17.68 -3.72
CA ALA A 130 -2.33 -16.41 -4.31
C ALA A 130 -1.43 -15.28 -3.76
N LEU A 131 -1.27 -14.21 -4.51
CA LEU A 131 -0.49 -13.03 -4.12
C LEU A 131 -1.42 -11.84 -3.94
N LEU A 132 -1.42 -11.22 -2.76
CA LEU A 132 -2.01 -9.91 -2.54
C LEU A 132 -0.89 -8.85 -2.52
N THR A 133 -1.02 -7.83 -3.36
CA THR A 133 -0.18 -6.64 -3.32
C THR A 133 -1.01 -5.47 -2.82
N VAL A 134 -0.60 -4.90 -1.70
CA VAL A 134 -1.22 -3.72 -1.10
C VAL A 134 -0.31 -2.53 -1.35
N ILE A 135 -0.86 -1.48 -1.92
CA ILE A 135 -0.14 -0.24 -2.27
C ILE A 135 -0.88 0.91 -1.59
N LEU A 136 -0.24 1.55 -0.62
CA LEU A 136 -0.83 2.63 0.16
C LEU A 136 -0.08 3.93 -0.07
N ASP A 137 -0.74 4.87 -0.74
CA ASP A 137 -0.23 6.22 -0.96
C ASP A 137 -0.94 7.21 -0.02
N CYS A 138 -0.64 7.05 1.26
CA CYS A 138 -1.15 7.85 2.37
C CYS A 138 -0.14 7.89 3.52
N CYS A 139 -0.35 8.78 4.49
CA CYS A 139 0.42 8.85 5.73
C CYS A 139 -0.39 8.29 6.88
N HIS A 140 0.26 7.56 7.78
CA HIS A 140 -0.39 7.08 8.99
C HIS A 140 0.04 7.85 10.23
N SER A 141 1.14 8.60 10.23
CA SER A 141 1.60 9.32 11.42
C SER A 141 1.56 10.83 11.27
N GLY A 142 0.98 11.48 12.29
CA GLY A 142 1.07 12.92 12.49
C GLY A 142 2.29 13.36 13.29
N THR A 143 3.21 12.45 13.67
CA THR A 143 4.40 12.78 14.44
C THR A 143 5.34 13.69 13.67
N GLY A 144 5.33 13.56 12.34
CA GLY A 144 5.95 14.49 11.44
C GLY A 144 5.40 15.93 11.57
N LEU A 145 4.23 16.18 12.15
CA LEU A 145 3.57 17.50 12.24
C LEU A 145 3.93 18.32 13.50
N ARG A 146 4.87 17.87 14.34
CA ARG A 146 5.16 18.53 15.65
C ARG A 146 6.20 19.66 15.62
N GLY A 147 6.61 20.16 14.44
CA GLY A 147 7.56 21.25 14.33
C GLY A 147 7.11 22.38 13.40
N PRO A 148 7.64 23.60 13.52
CA PRO A 148 7.27 24.74 12.69
C PRO A 148 7.74 24.63 11.21
N SER A 149 8.24 23.50 10.78
CA SER A 149 8.85 23.30 9.45
C SER A 149 8.36 22.03 8.74
N PHE A 150 7.07 21.69 8.90
CA PHE A 150 6.50 20.58 8.11
C PHE A 150 6.14 21.04 6.71
N SER A 151 7.11 20.94 5.86
CA SER A 151 6.83 20.86 4.43
C SER A 151 7.07 19.41 3.97
N CYS A 152 6.05 18.77 3.40
CA CYS A 152 6.34 17.79 2.37
C CYS A 152 7.26 18.51 1.40
N THR A 153 8.55 18.22 1.40
CA THR A 153 9.50 18.94 0.58
C THR A 153 9.08 18.73 -0.87
N PRO A 154 8.67 19.77 -1.60
CA PRO A 154 8.23 19.59 -2.98
C PRO A 154 9.43 19.25 -3.84
N ALA A 155 9.21 18.52 -4.92
CA ALA A 155 10.21 18.19 -5.95
C ALA A 155 10.94 19.42 -6.52
N ARG A 156 10.39 20.60 -6.29
CA ARG A 156 11.03 21.89 -6.61
C ARG A 156 10.74 22.87 -5.47
N PRO A 157 11.72 23.68 -5.03
CA PRO A 157 11.48 24.75 -4.07
C PRO A 157 10.29 25.62 -4.52
N GLY A 158 9.26 25.75 -3.67
CA GLY A 158 8.06 26.53 -3.98
C GLY A 158 6.97 25.82 -4.79
N ALA A 159 7.15 24.55 -5.21
CA ALA A 159 6.06 23.80 -5.84
C ALA A 159 5.00 23.42 -4.77
N PRO A 160 3.69 23.55 -5.09
CA PRO A 160 2.65 23.21 -4.13
C PRO A 160 2.67 21.71 -3.83
N SER A 161 2.80 21.37 -2.55
CA SER A 161 2.59 20.02 -2.07
C SER A 161 1.80 20.02 -0.77
N ARG A 162 1.14 18.90 -0.47
CA ARG A 162 0.31 18.71 0.69
C ARG A 162 0.53 17.34 1.30
N PRO A 163 0.58 17.20 2.65
CA PRO A 163 0.63 15.90 3.29
C PRO A 163 -0.69 15.15 3.11
N ARG A 164 -0.60 13.85 2.85
CA ARG A 164 -1.75 12.94 2.79
C ARG A 164 -2.11 12.41 4.18
N TYR A 165 -2.25 13.33 5.11
CA TYR A 165 -2.58 13.09 6.51
C TYR A 165 -3.76 13.94 6.95
N MET A 166 -4.75 13.30 7.56
CA MET A 166 -5.92 13.95 8.15
C MET A 166 -5.79 13.92 9.67
N PRO A 167 -5.70 15.07 10.34
CA PRO A 167 -5.58 15.10 11.79
C PRO A 167 -6.80 14.49 12.48
N CYS A 168 -6.56 13.59 13.43
CA CYS A 168 -7.62 13.08 14.30
C CYS A 168 -8.23 14.21 15.14
N PRO A 169 -9.58 14.32 15.24
CA PRO A 169 -10.23 15.33 16.08
C PRO A 169 -9.78 15.27 17.53
N ALA A 170 -9.63 16.45 18.15
CA ALA A 170 -9.33 16.54 19.57
C ALA A 170 -10.50 15.99 20.41
N GLY A 171 -10.18 15.23 21.46
CA GLY A 171 -11.19 14.77 22.43
C GLY A 171 -11.69 13.34 22.23
N LEU A 172 -11.15 12.58 21.29
CA LEU A 172 -11.44 11.13 21.23
C LEU A 172 -10.95 10.46 22.53
N PRO A 173 -11.78 9.57 23.13
CA PRO A 173 -11.42 8.91 24.36
C PRO A 173 -10.15 8.06 24.18
N ARG A 174 -9.15 8.32 25.00
CA ARG A 174 -7.98 7.43 25.09
C ARG A 174 -8.33 6.27 26.00
N PRO A 175 -8.16 5.02 25.56
CA PRO A 175 -8.39 3.89 26.45
C PRO A 175 -7.47 3.98 27.67
N ALA A 176 -7.98 3.56 28.84
CA ALA A 176 -7.17 3.44 30.03
C ALA A 176 -6.03 2.46 29.74
N ARG A 177 -4.78 2.93 29.88
CA ARG A 177 -3.57 2.14 29.63
C ARG A 177 -3.64 0.79 30.32
N ARG A 178 -3.94 -0.26 29.58
CA ARG A 178 -3.62 -1.64 29.98
C ARG A 178 -2.30 -1.98 29.31
N PHE A 179 -1.23 -2.01 30.09
CA PHE A 179 0.09 -2.46 29.62
C PHE A 179 0.03 -3.96 29.29
N ALA A 180 -0.33 -4.30 28.06
CA ALA A 180 -0.04 -5.60 27.53
C ALA A 180 1.31 -5.54 26.82
N ARG A 181 2.31 -6.27 27.34
CA ARG A 181 3.60 -6.47 26.64
C ARG A 181 3.38 -7.30 25.39
N ARG A 182 2.95 -6.70 24.30
CA ARG A 182 3.03 -7.27 22.94
C ARG A 182 3.84 -6.35 22.08
N SER A 183 4.61 -6.94 21.17
CA SER A 183 5.47 -6.17 20.24
C SER A 183 4.65 -5.19 19.43
N ALA A 184 5.14 -3.97 19.31
CA ALA A 184 4.59 -2.97 18.41
C ALA A 184 4.26 -3.59 17.03
N ARG A 185 3.02 -3.46 16.61
CA ARG A 185 2.62 -3.85 15.27
C ARG A 185 2.63 -2.60 14.40
N ARG A 186 3.35 -2.67 13.30
CA ARG A 186 3.29 -1.65 12.25
C ARG A 186 2.03 -1.86 11.42
N PHE A 187 1.49 -0.78 10.87
CA PHE A 187 0.38 -0.85 9.91
C PHE A 187 0.72 -1.88 8.82
N GLY A 188 -0.22 -2.79 8.57
CA GLY A 188 -0.05 -3.82 7.56
C GLY A 188 0.62 -5.11 8.04
N VAL A 189 1.12 -5.22 9.27
CA VAL A 189 1.65 -6.51 9.79
C VAL A 189 0.59 -7.60 9.76
N SER A 190 -0.65 -7.25 10.07
CA SER A 190 -1.78 -8.19 9.96
C SER A 190 -2.07 -8.56 8.51
N LEU A 191 -1.98 -7.60 7.58
CA LEU A 191 -2.15 -7.80 6.14
C LEU A 191 -1.04 -8.66 5.52
N THR A 192 0.22 -8.50 5.97
CA THR A 192 1.37 -9.16 5.38
C THR A 192 1.64 -10.57 5.90
N LYS A 193 0.84 -11.05 6.84
CA LYS A 193 0.91 -12.44 7.29
C LYS A 193 0.53 -13.39 6.15
N GLY A 194 1.51 -14.10 5.64
CA GLY A 194 1.28 -15.21 4.69
C GLY A 194 1.58 -14.87 3.22
N ASN A 195 0.67 -14.30 2.48
CA ASN A 195 0.75 -14.15 1.01
C ASN A 195 0.58 -12.71 0.51
N ALA A 196 0.78 -11.73 1.36
CA ALA A 196 0.68 -10.33 0.99
C ALA A 196 2.04 -9.62 1.00
N VAL A 197 2.17 -8.63 0.13
CA VAL A 197 3.24 -7.65 0.09
C VAL A 197 2.62 -6.27 0.24
N LEU A 198 3.15 -5.47 1.15
CA LEU A 198 2.79 -4.07 1.34
C LEU A 198 3.88 -3.17 0.79
N LEU A 199 3.47 -2.20 -0.02
CA LEU A 199 4.23 -1.04 -0.45
C LEU A 199 3.55 0.19 0.16
N ALA A 200 4.14 0.79 1.19
CA ALA A 200 3.64 1.99 1.84
C ALA A 200 4.48 3.21 1.47
N ALA A 201 3.84 4.38 1.44
CA ALA A 201 4.41 5.59 0.87
C ALA A 201 5.60 6.14 1.65
N CYS A 202 5.63 5.98 2.96
CA CYS A 202 6.64 6.59 3.83
C CYS A 202 6.81 5.81 5.13
N ARG A 203 7.85 6.16 5.89
CA ARG A 203 8.03 5.67 7.25
C ARG A 203 7.04 6.32 8.21
N GLU A 204 6.90 5.75 9.40
CA GLU A 204 6.03 6.26 10.47
C GLU A 204 6.36 7.71 10.89
N ASP A 205 7.60 8.16 10.75
CA ASP A 205 8.07 9.50 11.09
C ASP A 205 8.02 10.49 9.92
N GLN A 206 7.43 10.10 8.78
CA GLN A 206 7.40 10.88 7.54
C GLN A 206 5.98 11.10 7.03
N THR A 207 5.83 11.96 6.04
CA THR A 207 4.57 12.21 5.35
C THR A 207 4.67 11.90 3.87
N ALA A 208 3.60 11.30 3.32
CA ALA A 208 3.43 11.11 1.88
C ALA A 208 2.92 12.41 1.24
N ALA A 209 3.45 12.74 0.09
CA ALA A 209 3.18 14.00 -0.59
C ALA A 209 2.11 13.86 -1.68
N ASP A 210 1.07 14.70 -1.61
CA ASP A 210 0.21 15.09 -2.72
C ASP A 210 0.84 16.29 -3.40
N ALA A 211 1.49 16.12 -4.54
CA ALA A 211 2.39 17.12 -5.08
C ALA A 211 2.19 17.37 -6.59
N LEU A 212 2.49 18.59 -7.02
CA LEU A 212 2.61 18.91 -8.43
C LEU A 212 3.91 18.30 -8.97
N ILE A 213 3.81 17.19 -9.69
CA ILE A 213 4.95 16.49 -10.29
C ILE A 213 4.84 16.66 -11.81
N ARG A 214 5.82 17.34 -12.41
CA ARG A 214 5.78 17.81 -13.80
C ARG A 214 4.65 18.83 -14.00
N ASP A 215 3.53 18.40 -14.57
CA ASP A 215 2.42 19.23 -15.03
C ASP A 215 1.07 18.89 -14.39
N ALA A 216 1.05 17.86 -13.50
CA ALA A 216 -0.17 17.44 -12.82
C ALA A 216 0.10 17.01 -11.37
N TYR A 217 -0.96 16.99 -10.55
CA TYR A 217 -0.88 16.50 -9.18
C TYR A 217 -0.91 14.99 -9.14
N TYR A 218 -0.05 14.41 -8.30
CA TYR A 218 0.06 12.98 -8.01
C TYR A 218 0.49 12.77 -6.56
N GLY A 219 0.22 11.57 -6.04
CA GLY A 219 0.98 11.08 -4.92
C GLY A 219 2.37 10.67 -5.36
N ALA A 220 3.36 11.14 -4.64
CA ALA A 220 4.73 10.85 -5.00
C ALA A 220 5.00 9.34 -5.03
N HIS A 221 4.41 8.57 -4.10
CA HIS A 221 4.58 7.12 -4.06
C HIS A 221 4.08 6.45 -5.35
N THR A 222 2.83 6.67 -5.73
CA THR A 222 2.22 6.05 -6.93
C THR A 222 2.91 6.53 -8.21
N PHE A 223 3.25 7.83 -8.29
CA PHE A 223 3.96 8.37 -9.45
C PHE A 223 5.28 7.65 -9.68
N TYR A 224 6.12 7.54 -8.63
CA TYR A 224 7.44 6.93 -8.74
C TYR A 224 7.39 5.41 -8.80
N LEU A 225 6.36 4.77 -8.25
CA LEU A 225 6.08 3.35 -8.47
C LEU A 225 5.93 3.05 -9.96
N CYS A 226 4.98 3.73 -10.63
CA CYS A 226 4.74 3.51 -12.06
C CYS A 226 5.95 3.93 -12.93
N ARG A 227 6.72 4.95 -12.51
CA ARG A 227 7.94 5.34 -13.18
C ARG A 227 9.03 4.27 -13.06
N ALA A 228 9.28 3.75 -11.85
CA ALA A 228 10.28 2.71 -11.63
C ALA A 228 9.93 1.40 -12.35
N LEU A 229 8.64 1.05 -12.42
CA LEU A 229 8.17 -0.10 -13.20
C LEU A 229 8.49 0.08 -14.68
N ARG A 230 8.18 1.24 -15.24
CA ARG A 230 8.47 1.56 -16.66
C ARG A 230 9.97 1.59 -16.93
N ASP A 231 10.77 2.20 -16.04
CA ASP A 231 12.23 2.30 -16.19
C ASP A 231 12.91 0.92 -16.11
N ALA A 232 12.21 -0.10 -15.58
CA ALA A 232 12.60 -1.51 -15.54
C ALA A 232 11.91 -2.38 -16.61
N ASP A 233 11.39 -1.77 -17.68
CA ASP A 233 10.64 -2.47 -18.75
C ASP A 233 9.56 -3.42 -18.17
N TRP A 234 8.91 -3.01 -17.09
CA TRP A 234 7.83 -3.71 -16.39
C TRP A 234 8.21 -5.05 -15.75
N VAL A 235 9.49 -5.40 -15.76
CA VAL A 235 10.00 -6.66 -15.21
C VAL A 235 11.00 -6.38 -14.07
N THR A 236 10.51 -6.48 -12.84
CA THR A 236 11.34 -6.20 -11.66
C THR A 236 10.85 -7.00 -10.45
N THR A 237 11.68 -7.12 -9.41
CA THR A 237 11.26 -7.68 -8.12
C THR A 237 10.75 -6.58 -7.20
N TYR A 238 9.96 -6.94 -6.18
CA TYR A 238 9.49 -5.97 -5.18
C TYR A 238 10.65 -5.23 -4.50
N ARG A 239 11.74 -5.94 -4.16
CA ARG A 239 12.92 -5.32 -3.52
C ARG A 239 13.59 -4.29 -4.42
N PHE A 240 13.82 -4.63 -5.68
CA PHE A 240 14.44 -3.72 -6.63
C PHE A 240 13.53 -2.52 -6.92
N LEU A 241 12.24 -2.77 -7.06
CA LEU A 241 11.22 -1.74 -7.27
C LEU A 241 11.23 -0.72 -6.12
N ALA A 242 11.13 -1.17 -4.86
CA ALA A 242 11.14 -0.28 -3.69
C ALA A 242 12.45 0.52 -3.59
N ALA A 243 13.59 -0.11 -3.85
CA ALA A 243 14.89 0.57 -3.87
C ALA A 243 14.95 1.64 -4.98
N SER A 244 14.51 1.31 -6.19
CA SER A 244 14.48 2.26 -7.33
C SER A 244 13.54 3.43 -7.07
N MET A 245 12.36 3.18 -6.47
CA MET A 245 11.44 4.23 -6.05
C MET A 245 12.10 5.18 -5.05
N GLY A 246 12.77 4.66 -4.02
CA GLY A 246 13.48 5.48 -3.02
C GLY A 246 14.52 6.40 -3.66
N VAL A 247 15.31 5.89 -4.61
CA VAL A 247 16.28 6.69 -5.36
C VAL A 247 15.61 7.79 -6.17
N LEU A 248 14.53 7.47 -6.90
CA LEU A 248 13.82 8.44 -7.74
C LEU A 248 13.14 9.53 -6.91
N ILE A 249 12.49 9.16 -5.82
CA ILE A 249 11.82 10.05 -4.87
C ILE A 249 12.84 11.03 -4.27
N SER A 250 13.95 10.52 -3.74
CA SER A 250 15.02 11.33 -3.16
C SER A 250 15.69 12.25 -4.17
N LYS A 251 15.93 11.76 -5.39
CA LYS A 251 16.53 12.56 -6.48
C LYS A 251 15.67 13.77 -6.86
N ASP A 252 14.36 13.63 -6.81
CA ASP A 252 13.40 14.68 -7.12
C ASP A 252 13.06 15.53 -5.87
N GLY A 253 13.79 15.34 -4.74
CA GLY A 253 13.77 16.22 -3.56
C GLY A 253 12.68 15.93 -2.54
N PHE A 254 12.00 14.79 -2.62
CA PHE A 254 11.08 14.35 -1.58
C PHE A 254 11.84 13.60 -0.48
N ASP A 255 11.46 13.84 0.78
CA ASP A 255 12.05 13.20 1.95
C ASP A 255 11.37 11.90 2.38
N GLN A 256 10.24 11.53 1.78
CA GLN A 256 9.56 10.27 2.05
C GLN A 256 10.36 9.05 1.55
N VAL A 257 10.41 8.01 2.37
CA VAL A 257 11.09 6.75 2.06
C VAL A 257 10.08 5.62 1.97
N PRO A 258 9.85 5.07 0.77
CA PRO A 258 8.91 3.96 0.58
C PRO A 258 9.27 2.77 1.47
N GLN A 259 8.26 2.15 2.05
CA GLN A 259 8.40 0.97 2.88
C GLN A 259 7.93 -0.27 2.12
N LEU A 260 8.63 -1.37 2.32
CA LEU A 260 8.32 -2.65 1.71
C LEU A 260 8.26 -3.73 2.79
N GLU A 261 7.08 -4.33 2.96
CA GLU A 261 6.85 -5.35 3.96
C GLU A 261 6.25 -6.62 3.36
N GLY A 262 6.57 -7.76 3.95
CA GLY A 262 6.06 -9.06 3.53
C GLY A 262 7.06 -10.19 3.73
N PRO A 263 6.66 -11.42 3.44
CA PRO A 263 7.55 -12.58 3.51
C PRO A 263 8.74 -12.46 2.54
N SER A 264 9.95 -12.72 2.99
CA SER A 264 11.19 -12.54 2.20
C SER A 264 11.14 -13.20 0.82
N ARG A 265 10.46 -14.37 0.70
CA ARG A 265 10.26 -15.06 -0.58
C ARG A 265 9.43 -14.24 -1.59
N LEU A 266 8.41 -13.51 -1.11
CA LEU A 266 7.57 -12.66 -1.95
C LEU A 266 8.30 -11.37 -2.31
N LEU A 267 9.05 -10.78 -1.37
CA LEU A 267 9.83 -9.58 -1.63
C LEU A 267 10.90 -9.80 -2.71
N ALA A 268 11.39 -11.02 -2.86
CA ALA A 268 12.35 -11.42 -3.90
C ALA A 268 11.67 -11.87 -5.21
N SER A 269 10.35 -12.05 -5.22
CA SER A 269 9.61 -12.42 -6.43
C SER A 269 9.38 -11.21 -7.34
N ARG A 270 9.02 -11.47 -8.59
CA ARG A 270 8.63 -10.44 -9.53
C ARG A 270 7.34 -9.74 -9.10
N PHE A 271 7.25 -8.47 -9.38
CA PHE A 271 6.08 -7.65 -9.10
C PHE A 271 4.84 -8.25 -9.76
N LEU A 272 3.79 -8.46 -8.97
CA LEU A 272 2.50 -9.07 -9.33
C LEU A 272 2.56 -10.52 -9.87
N GLU A 273 3.70 -11.20 -9.79
CA GLU A 273 3.79 -12.62 -10.13
C GLU A 273 3.68 -13.50 -8.86
N PRO A 274 2.64 -14.33 -8.75
CA PRO A 274 2.51 -15.27 -7.64
C PRO A 274 3.66 -16.28 -7.66
N VAL A 275 4.25 -16.53 -6.51
CA VAL A 275 5.29 -17.55 -6.38
C VAL A 275 4.63 -18.94 -6.41
N PRO A 276 5.00 -19.82 -7.33
CA PRO A 276 4.48 -21.17 -7.37
C PRO A 276 4.70 -21.88 -6.03
N LYS A 277 3.75 -22.74 -5.60
CA LYS A 277 3.97 -23.59 -4.44
C LYS A 277 5.24 -24.41 -4.68
N VAL A 278 6.23 -24.26 -3.80
CA VAL A 278 7.25 -25.30 -3.65
C VAL A 278 6.48 -26.57 -3.25
N ARG A 279 6.49 -27.58 -4.09
CA ARG A 279 5.96 -28.90 -3.75
C ARG A 279 6.77 -29.38 -2.56
N ASP A 280 6.15 -29.47 -1.39
CA ASP A 280 6.77 -30.08 -0.23
C ASP A 280 7.17 -31.51 -0.59
N GLY A 281 8.46 -31.74 -0.56
CA GLY A 281 9.08 -33.05 -0.43
C GLY A 281 8.99 -33.99 -1.61
N ARG A 282 9.96 -33.84 -2.53
CA ARG A 282 10.88 -34.94 -2.91
C ARG A 282 11.99 -34.29 -3.73
N GLU A 283 13.17 -34.25 -3.14
CA GLU A 283 14.42 -34.04 -3.87
C GLU A 283 14.45 -35.00 -5.07
N SER A 284 14.19 -34.47 -6.25
CA SER A 284 14.76 -35.06 -7.45
C SER A 284 16.25 -34.74 -7.41
N ALA A 285 17.02 -35.65 -6.84
CA ALA A 285 18.45 -35.62 -6.96
C ALA A 285 18.77 -35.41 -8.46
N MET A 286 19.25 -34.22 -8.78
CA MET A 286 19.84 -33.92 -10.07
C MET A 286 21.01 -34.87 -10.21
N ARG A 287 20.86 -35.94 -11.00
CA ARG A 287 21.97 -36.81 -11.38
C ARG A 287 22.97 -35.93 -12.11
N ILE A 288 24.02 -35.59 -11.42
CA ILE A 288 25.24 -35.02 -12.00
C ILE A 288 25.74 -36.07 -13.00
N GLY A 289 25.58 -35.75 -14.29
CA GLY A 289 26.09 -36.59 -15.35
C GLY A 289 27.60 -36.81 -15.18
N ARG A 290 28.04 -38.06 -15.22
CA ARG A 290 29.44 -38.41 -15.23
C ARG A 290 30.16 -37.71 -16.38
N PRO A 291 31.38 -37.19 -16.18
CA PRO A 291 32.16 -36.63 -17.26
C PRO A 291 32.51 -37.73 -18.27
N LEU A 292 32.37 -37.42 -19.56
CA LEU A 292 32.78 -38.26 -20.69
C LEU A 292 34.32 -38.39 -20.65
N PRO A 293 34.88 -39.56 -20.94
CA PRO A 293 36.34 -39.73 -21.02
C PRO A 293 36.88 -39.05 -22.30
N CYS A 294 37.95 -38.29 -22.11
CA CYS A 294 38.73 -37.73 -23.20
C CYS A 294 39.28 -38.88 -24.10
N ARG A 295 39.11 -38.75 -25.39
CA ARG A 295 39.97 -39.36 -26.42
C ARG A 295 40.62 -38.25 -27.23
#